data_f01e10c1a4b04d270dd5ddff5e04f7af
#
_entry.id   f01e10c1a4b04d270dd5ddff5e04f7af
#
_cell.length_a   1.000
_cell.length_b   1.000
_cell.length_c   1.000
_cell.angle_alpha   90.00
_cell.angle_beta   90.00
_cell.angle_gamma   90.00
#
_symmetry.space_group_name_H-M   'P 1'
#
loop_
_entity.id
_entity.type
_entity.pdbx_description
1 polymer ?
#
loop_
_entity_poly.entity_id
_entity_poly.type
_entity_poly.pdbx_seq_one_letter_code
_entity_poly.pdbx_strand_id
1 'polypeptide(L)'
;HSHEYPFCSQLAAGWDKPWIFYIAAIFHDIAKGRGGDHSDLGAKDVRTFCRQHGIAREDSQLMEFLVSEHLTMSRMAQKEDLSDPDVINAFAQRVGNERYLTALYLLTVADIRGTSPKVWNAWKGKLLEDLYRYTLRALGGRAPDPGAVIEGRKREALSMLALHALPHLAHKALWDTLDVSYFMRHQADEIAWHTRVLTKQLAVAASQNHNQITTQQARAAAKRPAAPEGEAHTGDDAPAEHCIVRARLSPEGEGLQVLVYAPDQHDLFARICGYFDTSGFSILDARIHTTQNGHALDTFQVVAPTLSEHYRELIAMVENNLAQTIDERGPLPTPTKGRLSRRVKSFPVTPRVDLRPDDKAQRWLLSVSASDRAGLLYCISRVLARYDISVQLAKITTLGERVEDTFLISGPQLQVNKRQIEIETELLETLEG
;
A
#
# COMPACT_ATOMS: atom_id res chain seq x y z
N HIS A 1 -22.27 -1.24 18.13
CA HIS A 1 -21.09 -1.32 17.25
C HIS A 1 -21.40 -1.27 15.73
N SER A 2 -22.69 -1.21 15.33
CA SER A 2 -23.06 -1.12 13.89
C SER A 2 -22.55 0.13 13.19
N HIS A 3 -22.32 1.21 13.92
CA HIS A 3 -21.77 2.46 13.39
C HIS A 3 -20.25 2.39 13.13
N GLU A 4 -19.53 1.57 13.91
CA GLU A 4 -18.08 1.41 13.77
C GLU A 4 -17.70 0.46 12.64
N TYR A 5 -18.56 -0.56 12.40
CA TYR A 5 -18.29 -1.63 11.42
C TYR A 5 -19.55 -1.99 10.64
N PRO A 6 -20.06 -1.08 9.80
CA PRO A 6 -21.35 -1.27 9.14
C PRO A 6 -21.37 -2.50 8.23
N PHE A 7 -20.31 -2.74 7.48
CA PHE A 7 -20.23 -3.88 6.56
C PHE A 7 -20.20 -5.23 7.32
N CYS A 8 -19.35 -5.36 8.33
CA CYS A 8 -19.28 -6.56 9.16
C CYS A 8 -20.61 -6.81 9.88
N SER A 9 -21.24 -5.75 10.42
CA SER A 9 -22.55 -5.85 11.12
C SER A 9 -23.67 -6.28 10.17
N GLN A 10 -23.67 -5.81 8.94
CA GLN A 10 -24.64 -6.21 7.91
C GLN A 10 -24.51 -7.70 7.58
N LEU A 11 -23.29 -8.20 7.38
CA LEU A 11 -23.04 -9.63 7.11
C LEU A 11 -23.42 -10.50 8.32
N ALA A 12 -23.05 -10.06 9.52
CA ALA A 12 -23.38 -10.79 10.76
C ALA A 12 -24.90 -10.86 11.03
N ALA A 13 -25.63 -9.80 10.72
CA ALA A 13 -27.11 -9.78 10.86
C ALA A 13 -27.81 -10.78 9.94
N GLY A 14 -27.23 -11.07 8.78
CA GLY A 14 -27.72 -12.08 7.84
C GLY A 14 -27.34 -13.53 8.16
N TRP A 15 -26.57 -13.76 9.23
CA TRP A 15 -26.05 -15.09 9.55
C TRP A 15 -27.02 -15.90 10.44
N ASP A 16 -27.38 -17.09 9.99
CA ASP A 16 -28.41 -17.94 10.60
C ASP A 16 -27.96 -18.73 11.84
N LYS A 17 -26.67 -19.06 11.95
CA LYS A 17 -26.11 -19.93 12.98
C LYS A 17 -24.90 -19.29 13.71
N PRO A 18 -25.08 -18.23 14.52
CA PRO A 18 -23.98 -17.52 15.14
C PRO A 18 -23.16 -18.38 16.11
N TRP A 19 -23.70 -19.48 16.63
CA TRP A 19 -23.00 -20.39 17.53
C TRP A 19 -21.78 -21.06 16.85
N ILE A 20 -21.75 -21.19 15.52
CA ILE A 20 -20.60 -21.71 14.77
C ILE A 20 -19.34 -20.86 15.04
N PHE A 21 -19.49 -19.54 15.09
CA PHE A 21 -18.38 -18.64 15.37
C PHE A 21 -17.83 -18.79 16.78
N TYR A 22 -18.70 -19.02 17.77
CA TYR A 22 -18.25 -19.22 19.15
C TYR A 22 -17.40 -20.50 19.27
N ILE A 23 -17.81 -21.57 18.64
CA ILE A 23 -17.02 -22.83 18.63
C ILE A 23 -15.72 -22.62 17.82
N ALA A 24 -15.79 -22.05 16.62
CA ALA A 24 -14.61 -21.78 15.83
C ALA A 24 -13.61 -20.86 16.56
N ALA A 25 -14.09 -19.83 17.28
CA ALA A 25 -13.26 -18.95 18.08
C ALA A 25 -12.60 -19.64 19.28
N ILE A 26 -13.21 -20.69 19.85
CA ILE A 26 -12.57 -21.50 20.91
C ILE A 26 -11.45 -22.36 20.31
N PHE A 27 -11.66 -22.92 19.13
CA PHE A 27 -10.75 -23.91 18.56
C PHE A 27 -9.65 -23.32 17.66
N HIS A 28 -9.77 -22.09 17.15
CA HIS A 28 -8.81 -21.56 16.15
C HIS A 28 -7.37 -21.53 16.66
N ASP A 29 -7.18 -21.25 17.93
CA ASP A 29 -5.87 -21.13 18.60
C ASP A 29 -5.58 -22.22 19.65
N ILE A 30 -6.49 -23.17 19.85
CA ILE A 30 -6.41 -24.16 20.95
C ILE A 30 -5.17 -25.04 20.89
N ALA A 31 -4.61 -25.22 19.71
CA ALA A 31 -3.44 -26.07 19.48
C ALA A 31 -2.10 -25.31 19.48
N LYS A 32 -2.09 -24.02 19.78
CA LYS A 32 -0.83 -23.25 19.92
C LYS A 32 0.09 -23.88 20.97
N GLY A 33 1.38 -24.01 20.61
CA GLY A 33 2.39 -24.59 21.52
C GLY A 33 2.46 -26.12 21.52
N ARG A 34 1.61 -26.83 20.76
CA ARG A 34 1.61 -28.31 20.71
C ARG A 34 2.62 -28.92 19.74
N GLY A 35 3.37 -28.08 19.01
CA GLY A 35 4.26 -28.51 17.93
C GLY A 35 3.51 -28.80 16.63
N GLY A 36 4.04 -28.35 15.50
CA GLY A 36 3.39 -28.39 14.20
C GLY A 36 2.48 -27.18 13.95
N ASP A 37 1.71 -27.23 12.84
CA ASP A 37 0.76 -26.17 12.50
C ASP A 37 -0.47 -26.24 13.43
N HIS A 38 -0.70 -25.19 14.20
CA HIS A 38 -1.81 -25.14 15.16
C HIS A 38 -3.17 -25.08 14.48
N SER A 39 -3.26 -24.53 13.26
CA SER A 39 -4.50 -24.47 12.48
C SER A 39 -4.93 -25.87 12.05
N ASP A 40 -3.99 -26.67 11.55
CA ASP A 40 -4.24 -28.05 11.17
C ASP A 40 -4.61 -28.95 12.37
N LEU A 41 -3.92 -28.76 13.47
CA LEU A 41 -4.19 -29.49 14.71
C LEU A 41 -5.56 -29.12 15.29
N GLY A 42 -5.87 -27.81 15.36
CA GLY A 42 -7.15 -27.29 15.83
C GLY A 42 -8.32 -27.76 14.95
N ALA A 43 -8.12 -27.84 13.62
CA ALA A 43 -9.12 -28.35 12.70
C ALA A 43 -9.46 -29.83 12.97
N LYS A 44 -8.47 -30.66 13.32
CA LYS A 44 -8.70 -32.06 13.74
C LYS A 44 -9.46 -32.13 15.06
N ASP A 45 -9.13 -31.26 16.00
CA ASP A 45 -9.78 -31.21 17.31
C ASP A 45 -11.25 -30.80 17.18
N VAL A 46 -11.56 -29.74 16.41
CA VAL A 46 -12.95 -29.31 16.22
C VAL A 46 -13.79 -30.34 15.47
N ARG A 47 -13.20 -31.04 14.48
CA ARG A 47 -13.85 -32.15 13.80
C ARG A 47 -14.23 -33.27 14.80
N THR A 48 -13.33 -33.61 15.70
CA THR A 48 -13.57 -34.64 16.72
C THR A 48 -14.67 -34.18 17.69
N PHE A 49 -14.62 -32.93 18.12
CA PHE A 49 -15.66 -32.32 18.94
C PHE A 49 -17.03 -32.37 18.27
N CYS A 50 -17.13 -31.95 17.02
CA CYS A 50 -18.38 -31.96 16.26
C CYS A 50 -19.01 -33.36 16.17
N ARG A 51 -18.16 -34.37 15.91
CA ARG A 51 -18.63 -35.76 15.86
C ARG A 51 -19.15 -36.26 17.20
N GLN A 52 -18.46 -35.94 18.31
CA GLN A 52 -18.86 -36.31 19.64
C GLN A 52 -20.17 -35.67 20.12
N HIS A 53 -20.46 -34.46 19.62
CA HIS A 53 -21.63 -33.70 19.96
C HIS A 53 -22.78 -33.79 18.94
N GLY A 54 -22.67 -34.67 17.94
CA GLY A 54 -23.71 -34.90 16.93
C GLY A 54 -24.01 -33.68 16.06
N ILE A 55 -23.03 -32.80 15.84
CA ILE A 55 -23.16 -31.62 14.98
C ILE A 55 -23.31 -32.05 13.53
N ALA A 56 -24.21 -31.39 12.80
CA ALA A 56 -24.48 -31.69 11.39
C ALA A 56 -23.18 -31.58 10.56
N ARG A 57 -23.04 -32.46 9.56
CA ARG A 57 -21.84 -32.57 8.75
C ARG A 57 -21.43 -31.26 8.08
N GLU A 58 -22.41 -30.51 7.55
CA GLU A 58 -22.15 -29.21 6.90
C GLU A 58 -21.58 -28.17 7.85
N ASP A 59 -22.15 -28.09 9.05
CA ASP A 59 -21.69 -27.16 10.09
C ASP A 59 -20.30 -27.56 10.61
N SER A 60 -20.05 -28.88 10.76
CA SER A 60 -18.73 -29.42 11.12
C SER A 60 -17.67 -29.09 10.09
N GLN A 61 -17.99 -29.23 8.80
CA GLN A 61 -17.05 -28.87 7.71
C GLN A 61 -16.75 -27.39 7.67
N LEU A 62 -17.75 -26.53 7.91
CA LEU A 62 -17.54 -25.09 7.98
C LEU A 62 -16.64 -24.72 9.17
N MET A 63 -16.88 -25.28 10.36
CA MET A 63 -16.03 -25.01 11.53
C MET A 63 -14.59 -25.51 11.34
N GLU A 64 -14.42 -26.69 10.73
CA GLU A 64 -13.11 -27.19 10.39
C GLU A 64 -12.37 -26.27 9.43
N PHE A 65 -13.04 -25.79 8.37
CA PHE A 65 -12.51 -24.81 7.44
C PHE A 65 -12.13 -23.51 8.15
N LEU A 66 -13.01 -22.99 9.00
CA LEU A 66 -12.75 -21.75 9.73
C LEU A 66 -11.51 -21.84 10.62
N VAL A 67 -11.33 -22.96 11.32
CA VAL A 67 -10.17 -23.19 12.17
C VAL A 67 -8.89 -23.36 11.33
N SER A 68 -8.95 -24.13 10.25
CA SER A 68 -7.77 -24.33 9.38
C SER A 68 -7.36 -23.07 8.64
N GLU A 69 -8.31 -22.22 8.24
CA GLU A 69 -8.07 -21.06 7.38
C GLU A 69 -8.11 -19.72 8.12
N HIS A 70 -8.23 -19.69 9.46
CA HIS A 70 -8.44 -18.44 10.22
C HIS A 70 -7.38 -17.36 9.97
N LEU A 71 -6.13 -17.72 9.67
CA LEU A 71 -5.05 -16.80 9.33
C LEU A 71 -5.00 -16.40 7.85
N THR A 72 -5.68 -17.16 6.97
CA THR A 72 -5.48 -17.04 5.52
C THR A 72 -5.98 -15.70 4.99
N MET A 73 -7.19 -15.28 5.36
CA MET A 73 -7.76 -14.02 4.86
C MET A 73 -6.96 -12.81 5.33
N SER A 74 -6.55 -12.79 6.59
CA SER A 74 -5.70 -11.72 7.14
C SER A 74 -4.35 -11.65 6.41
N ARG A 75 -3.72 -12.80 6.19
CA ARG A 75 -2.44 -12.88 5.46
C ARG A 75 -2.58 -12.41 4.01
N MET A 76 -3.62 -12.87 3.30
CA MET A 76 -3.87 -12.46 1.91
C MET A 76 -4.08 -10.94 1.81
N ALA A 77 -4.95 -10.38 2.64
CA ALA A 77 -5.23 -8.95 2.62
C ALA A 77 -3.98 -8.08 2.90
N GLN A 78 -3.08 -8.56 3.74
CA GLN A 78 -1.92 -7.80 4.20
C GLN A 78 -0.66 -8.05 3.36
N LYS A 79 -0.51 -9.22 2.73
CA LYS A 79 0.75 -9.62 2.07
C LYS A 79 0.67 -9.74 0.56
N GLU A 80 -0.52 -9.86 -0.01
CA GLU A 80 -0.67 -10.07 -1.45
C GLU A 80 -1.15 -8.81 -2.17
N ASP A 81 -0.85 -8.69 -3.46
CA ASP A 81 -1.39 -7.62 -4.30
C ASP A 81 -2.84 -7.95 -4.67
N LEU A 82 -3.81 -7.35 -3.98
CA LEU A 82 -5.24 -7.56 -4.24
C LEU A 82 -5.70 -7.01 -5.60
N SER A 83 -4.88 -6.27 -6.30
CA SER A 83 -5.14 -5.84 -7.66
C SER A 83 -4.82 -6.92 -8.71
N ASP A 84 -4.10 -7.99 -8.32
CA ASP A 84 -3.80 -9.11 -9.18
C ASP A 84 -4.98 -10.10 -9.24
N PRO A 85 -5.61 -10.30 -10.41
CA PRO A 85 -6.72 -11.22 -10.56
C PRO A 85 -6.37 -12.67 -10.23
N ASP A 86 -5.12 -13.10 -10.44
CA ASP A 86 -4.70 -14.48 -10.19
C ASP A 86 -4.67 -14.75 -8.67
N VAL A 87 -4.25 -13.77 -7.87
CA VAL A 87 -4.31 -13.82 -6.40
C VAL A 87 -5.75 -13.98 -5.92
N ILE A 88 -6.68 -13.19 -6.46
CA ILE A 88 -8.09 -13.24 -6.08
C ILE A 88 -8.74 -14.56 -6.52
N ASN A 89 -8.44 -15.05 -7.73
CA ASN A 89 -8.96 -16.32 -8.23
C ASN A 89 -8.45 -17.51 -7.40
N ALA A 90 -7.17 -17.54 -7.04
CA ALA A 90 -6.61 -18.58 -6.18
C ALA A 90 -7.28 -18.60 -4.79
N PHE A 91 -7.54 -17.43 -4.22
CA PHE A 91 -8.25 -17.33 -2.94
C PHE A 91 -9.72 -17.74 -3.07
N ALA A 92 -10.42 -17.35 -4.15
CA ALA A 92 -11.78 -17.78 -4.42
C ALA A 92 -11.91 -19.30 -4.54
N GLN A 93 -10.98 -19.96 -5.25
CA GLN A 93 -10.92 -21.43 -5.35
C GLN A 93 -10.71 -22.06 -3.98
N ARG A 94 -9.85 -21.50 -3.14
CA ARG A 94 -9.57 -22.01 -1.79
C ARG A 94 -10.79 -21.91 -0.88
N VAL A 95 -11.53 -20.81 -0.94
CA VAL A 95 -12.73 -20.57 -0.14
C VAL A 95 -13.94 -21.36 -0.65
N GLY A 96 -14.09 -21.47 -1.95
CA GLY A 96 -15.06 -22.32 -2.65
C GLY A 96 -16.45 -21.76 -2.81
N ASN A 97 -17.03 -21.03 -1.82
CA ASN A 97 -18.36 -20.45 -1.91
C ASN A 97 -18.56 -19.24 -0.99
N GLU A 98 -19.64 -18.48 -1.23
CA GLU A 98 -19.98 -17.26 -0.49
C GLU A 98 -20.18 -17.50 1.02
N ARG A 99 -20.80 -18.62 1.42
CA ARG A 99 -21.04 -18.94 2.83
C ARG A 99 -19.73 -19.07 3.60
N TYR A 100 -18.77 -19.77 3.02
CA TYR A 100 -17.41 -19.94 3.60
C TYR A 100 -16.65 -18.62 3.62
N LEU A 101 -16.76 -17.82 2.55
CA LEU A 101 -16.14 -16.51 2.47
C LEU A 101 -16.66 -15.57 3.58
N THR A 102 -18.01 -15.50 3.71
CA THR A 102 -18.64 -14.65 4.72
C THR A 102 -18.26 -15.08 6.14
N ALA A 103 -18.27 -16.39 6.39
CA ALA A 103 -17.87 -16.92 7.69
C ALA A 103 -16.40 -16.62 8.02
N LEU A 104 -15.51 -16.81 7.06
CA LEU A 104 -14.09 -16.52 7.23
C LEU A 104 -13.84 -15.04 7.49
N TYR A 105 -14.52 -14.14 6.75
CA TYR A 105 -14.44 -12.70 6.97
C TYR A 105 -14.87 -12.32 8.40
N LEU A 106 -16.02 -12.80 8.85
CA LEU A 106 -16.56 -12.50 10.17
C LEU A 106 -15.62 -13.00 11.29
N LEU A 107 -15.10 -14.22 11.17
CA LEU A 107 -14.13 -14.77 12.12
C LEU A 107 -12.82 -13.97 12.12
N THR A 108 -12.29 -13.63 10.96
CA THR A 108 -11.04 -12.85 10.82
C THR A 108 -11.15 -11.47 11.47
N VAL A 109 -12.28 -10.77 11.26
CA VAL A 109 -12.53 -9.47 11.91
C VAL A 109 -12.62 -9.63 13.43
N ALA A 110 -13.32 -10.66 13.90
CA ALA A 110 -13.47 -10.92 15.34
C ALA A 110 -12.14 -11.26 16.00
N ASP A 111 -11.30 -12.09 15.35
CA ASP A 111 -9.98 -12.50 15.86
C ASP A 111 -9.02 -11.30 15.95
N ILE A 112 -8.86 -10.52 14.88
CA ILE A 112 -7.97 -9.34 14.88
C ILE A 112 -8.38 -8.35 15.97
N ARG A 113 -9.67 -8.08 16.12
CA ARG A 113 -10.19 -7.16 17.14
C ARG A 113 -10.07 -7.71 18.56
N GLY A 114 -10.27 -9.01 18.71
CA GLY A 114 -10.14 -9.71 20.00
C GLY A 114 -8.71 -9.77 20.50
N THR A 115 -7.74 -9.81 19.59
CA THR A 115 -6.32 -9.91 19.95
C THR A 115 -5.82 -8.62 20.61
N SER A 116 -6.10 -7.46 20.04
CA SER A 116 -5.79 -6.16 20.66
C SER A 116 -6.53 -5.01 19.95
N PRO A 117 -7.11 -4.05 20.69
CA PRO A 117 -7.71 -2.85 20.10
C PRO A 117 -6.72 -2.02 19.25
N LYS A 118 -5.42 -2.13 19.53
CA LYS A 118 -4.36 -1.43 18.79
C LYS A 118 -4.01 -2.09 17.45
N VAL A 119 -4.40 -3.33 17.25
CA VAL A 119 -4.10 -4.08 16.01
C VAL A 119 -5.11 -3.77 14.91
N TRP A 120 -6.34 -3.39 15.28
CA TRP A 120 -7.36 -2.98 14.32
C TRP A 120 -7.24 -1.50 13.99
N ASN A 121 -7.33 -1.17 12.72
CA ASN A 121 -7.54 0.19 12.21
C ASN A 121 -8.46 0.17 10.98
N ALA A 122 -8.95 1.33 10.57
CA ALA A 122 -9.86 1.47 9.43
C ALA A 122 -9.24 0.94 8.12
N TRP A 123 -7.94 1.13 7.94
CA TRP A 123 -7.19 0.64 6.79
C TRP A 123 -7.22 -0.89 6.68
N LYS A 124 -6.96 -1.62 7.76
CA LYS A 124 -7.07 -3.10 7.78
C LYS A 124 -8.50 -3.55 7.49
N GLY A 125 -9.47 -2.85 8.06
CA GLY A 125 -10.88 -3.10 7.79
C GLY A 125 -11.19 -3.00 6.30
N LYS A 126 -10.67 -1.97 5.65
CA LYS A 126 -10.83 -1.75 4.21
C LYS A 126 -10.16 -2.84 3.37
N LEU A 127 -8.92 -3.22 3.68
CA LEU A 127 -8.23 -4.30 2.98
C LEU A 127 -9.00 -5.63 3.03
N LEU A 128 -9.56 -5.99 4.19
CA LEU A 128 -10.37 -7.20 4.37
C LEU A 128 -11.69 -7.10 3.60
N GLU A 129 -12.34 -5.94 3.61
CA GLU A 129 -13.57 -5.70 2.86
C GLU A 129 -13.33 -5.78 1.35
N ASP A 130 -12.25 -5.19 0.84
CA ASP A 130 -11.88 -5.24 -0.57
C ASP A 130 -11.60 -6.67 -1.01
N LEU A 131 -10.81 -7.44 -0.23
CA LEU A 131 -10.57 -8.85 -0.49
C LEU A 131 -11.89 -9.65 -0.53
N TYR A 132 -12.80 -9.41 0.43
CA TYR A 132 -14.11 -10.03 0.43
C TYR A 132 -14.89 -9.72 -0.84
N ARG A 133 -15.00 -8.46 -1.22
CA ARG A 133 -15.78 -8.01 -2.38
C ARG A 133 -15.22 -8.55 -3.71
N TYR A 134 -13.89 -8.55 -3.85
CA TYR A 134 -13.24 -9.11 -5.05
C TYR A 134 -13.44 -10.60 -5.14
N THR A 135 -13.26 -11.34 -4.03
CA THR A 135 -13.47 -12.79 -3.98
C THR A 135 -14.92 -13.16 -4.24
N LEU A 136 -15.90 -12.43 -3.70
CA LEU A 136 -17.32 -12.65 -3.94
C LEU A 136 -17.67 -12.55 -5.44
N ARG A 137 -17.09 -11.56 -6.13
CA ARG A 137 -17.26 -11.42 -7.60
C ARG A 137 -16.67 -12.61 -8.34
N ALA A 138 -15.49 -13.06 -7.95
CA ALA A 138 -14.83 -14.23 -8.56
C ALA A 138 -15.64 -15.52 -8.34
N LEU A 139 -16.22 -15.72 -7.15
CA LEU A 139 -17.09 -16.86 -6.83
C LEU A 139 -18.39 -16.86 -7.65
N GLY A 140 -18.91 -15.69 -8.02
CA GLY A 140 -20.08 -15.55 -8.88
C GLY A 140 -19.84 -15.88 -10.36
N GLY A 141 -18.68 -16.46 -10.72
CA GLY A 141 -18.32 -16.78 -12.11
C GLY A 141 -18.06 -15.55 -12.99
N ARG A 142 -18.08 -14.40 -12.41
CA ARG A 142 -17.66 -13.12 -13.02
C ARG A 142 -16.25 -12.80 -12.54
N ALA A 143 -15.27 -13.62 -12.96
CA ALA A 143 -13.88 -13.19 -12.86
C ALA A 143 -13.84 -11.76 -13.45
N PRO A 144 -13.39 -10.75 -12.70
CA PRO A 144 -13.36 -9.40 -13.24
C PRO A 144 -12.44 -9.43 -14.45
N ASP A 145 -13.01 -9.21 -15.64
CA ASP A 145 -12.20 -8.84 -16.78
C ASP A 145 -11.43 -7.57 -16.38
N PRO A 146 -10.09 -7.63 -16.29
CA PRO A 146 -9.29 -6.47 -15.88
C PRO A 146 -9.62 -5.23 -16.71
N GLY A 147 -9.90 -5.40 -18.01
CA GLY A 147 -10.34 -4.33 -18.88
C GLY A 147 -11.68 -3.71 -18.44
N ALA A 148 -12.67 -4.52 -18.11
CA ALA A 148 -13.97 -4.04 -17.64
C ALA A 148 -13.87 -3.33 -16.27
N VAL A 149 -12.99 -3.78 -15.37
CA VAL A 149 -12.74 -3.13 -14.08
C VAL A 149 -12.11 -1.76 -14.28
N ILE A 150 -11.10 -1.66 -15.13
CA ILE A 150 -10.42 -0.39 -15.46
C ILE A 150 -11.39 0.59 -16.08
N GLU A 151 -12.14 0.17 -17.09
CA GLU A 151 -13.11 1.05 -17.75
C GLU A 151 -14.27 1.45 -16.82
N GLY A 152 -14.64 0.59 -15.88
CA GLY A 152 -15.56 0.91 -14.80
C GLY A 152 -15.03 2.03 -13.90
N ARG A 153 -13.80 1.89 -13.40
CA ARG A 153 -13.13 2.90 -12.56
C ARG A 153 -12.92 4.22 -13.28
N LYS A 154 -12.50 4.18 -14.55
CA LYS A 154 -12.34 5.36 -15.37
C LYS A 154 -13.65 6.12 -15.55
N ARG A 155 -14.77 5.42 -15.83
CA ARG A 155 -16.09 6.05 -15.97
C ARG A 155 -16.56 6.68 -14.66
N GLU A 156 -16.37 5.99 -13.54
CA GLU A 156 -16.72 6.51 -12.23
C GLU A 156 -15.87 7.73 -11.86
N ALA A 157 -14.57 7.68 -12.10
CA ALA A 157 -13.65 8.82 -11.91
C ALA A 157 -14.06 10.02 -12.78
N LEU A 158 -14.43 9.80 -14.04
CA LEU A 158 -14.94 10.87 -14.91
C LEU A 158 -16.25 11.48 -14.40
N SER A 159 -17.15 10.68 -13.84
CA SER A 159 -18.38 11.18 -13.21
C SER A 159 -18.07 12.09 -12.01
N MET A 160 -17.07 11.74 -11.20
CA MET A 160 -16.62 12.58 -10.09
C MET A 160 -15.94 13.85 -10.59
N LEU A 161 -15.13 13.77 -11.65
CA LEU A 161 -14.45 14.92 -12.25
C LEU A 161 -15.42 15.91 -12.89
N ALA A 162 -16.57 15.46 -13.42
CA ALA A 162 -17.60 16.31 -13.98
C ALA A 162 -18.16 17.34 -13.00
N LEU A 163 -18.07 17.06 -11.69
CA LEU A 163 -18.47 18.00 -10.63
C LEU A 163 -17.46 19.14 -10.41
N HIS A 164 -16.30 19.10 -11.05
CA HIS A 164 -15.17 19.99 -10.77
C HIS A 164 -14.77 20.88 -11.96
N ALA A 165 -15.64 21.29 -12.82
CA ALA A 165 -15.40 22.29 -13.88
C ALA A 165 -14.00 22.22 -14.57
N LEU A 166 -13.49 21.00 -14.78
CA LEU A 166 -12.24 20.80 -15.52
C LEU A 166 -12.46 21.01 -17.02
N PRO A 167 -11.47 21.49 -17.78
CA PRO A 167 -11.53 21.57 -19.22
C PRO A 167 -11.90 20.22 -19.85
N HIS A 168 -12.59 20.25 -20.97
CA HIS A 168 -12.96 19.03 -21.71
C HIS A 168 -11.69 18.22 -22.05
N LEU A 169 -11.71 16.91 -21.77
CA LEU A 169 -10.58 15.99 -21.96
C LEU A 169 -9.29 16.32 -21.19
N ALA A 170 -9.33 17.19 -20.18
CA ALA A 170 -8.16 17.56 -19.38
C ALA A 170 -7.48 16.35 -18.69
N HIS A 171 -8.24 15.28 -18.39
CA HIS A 171 -7.72 14.03 -17.85
C HIS A 171 -6.82 13.28 -18.84
N LYS A 172 -7.04 13.47 -20.15
CA LYS A 172 -6.40 12.64 -21.18
C LYS A 172 -4.88 12.77 -21.17
N ALA A 173 -4.37 13.98 -21.03
CA ALA A 173 -2.93 14.23 -21.01
C ALA A 173 -2.20 13.43 -19.91
N LEU A 174 -2.82 13.29 -18.73
CA LEU A 174 -2.29 12.47 -17.66
C LEU A 174 -2.54 10.97 -17.91
N TRP A 175 -3.78 10.59 -18.25
CA TRP A 175 -4.16 9.17 -18.37
C TRP A 175 -3.44 8.44 -19.50
N ASP A 176 -3.05 9.13 -20.55
CA ASP A 176 -2.29 8.57 -21.68
C ASP A 176 -0.84 8.22 -21.25
N THR A 177 -0.34 8.75 -20.14
CA THR A 177 0.99 8.42 -19.58
C THR A 177 0.93 7.28 -18.54
N LEU A 178 -0.26 6.84 -18.14
CA LEU A 178 -0.48 5.86 -17.09
C LEU A 178 -0.76 4.47 -17.68
N ASP A 179 -0.20 3.46 -17.07
CA ASP A 179 -0.40 2.06 -17.48
C ASP A 179 -1.59 1.39 -16.80
N VAL A 180 -1.83 0.14 -17.19
CA VAL A 180 -2.88 -0.72 -16.62
C VAL A 180 -2.73 -0.89 -15.11
N SER A 181 -1.50 -1.00 -14.60
CA SER A 181 -1.24 -1.27 -13.18
C SER A 181 -1.70 -0.12 -12.28
N TYR A 182 -1.57 1.12 -12.74
CA TYR A 182 -2.09 2.29 -12.03
C TYR A 182 -3.59 2.19 -11.82
N PHE A 183 -4.36 1.96 -12.89
CA PHE A 183 -5.83 1.87 -12.81
C PHE A 183 -6.32 0.65 -12.03
N MET A 184 -5.51 -0.40 -11.96
CA MET A 184 -5.81 -1.58 -11.14
C MET A 184 -5.56 -1.36 -9.65
N ARG A 185 -4.60 -0.52 -9.28
CA ARG A 185 -4.21 -0.28 -7.88
C ARG A 185 -4.93 0.89 -7.23
N HIS A 186 -5.53 1.81 -8.00
CA HIS A 186 -6.23 2.99 -7.47
C HIS A 186 -7.74 2.88 -7.65
N GLN A 187 -8.49 3.36 -6.65
CA GLN A 187 -9.95 3.46 -6.72
C GLN A 187 -10.37 4.69 -7.54
N ALA A 188 -11.63 4.73 -7.97
CA ALA A 188 -12.14 5.80 -8.82
C ALA A 188 -12.00 7.20 -8.18
N ASP A 189 -12.20 7.32 -6.87
CA ASP A 189 -12.05 8.58 -6.13
C ASP A 189 -10.57 9.06 -6.06
N GLU A 190 -9.62 8.12 -5.94
CA GLU A 190 -8.19 8.43 -6.00
C GLU A 190 -7.79 8.88 -7.40
N ILE A 191 -8.21 8.15 -8.44
CA ILE A 191 -7.97 8.52 -9.84
C ILE A 191 -8.53 9.92 -10.13
N ALA A 192 -9.75 10.21 -9.68
CA ALA A 192 -10.36 11.52 -9.83
C ALA A 192 -9.59 12.61 -9.08
N TRP A 193 -9.17 12.34 -7.85
CA TRP A 193 -8.38 13.28 -7.04
C TRP A 193 -7.02 13.56 -7.68
N HIS A 194 -6.25 12.53 -8.06
CA HIS A 194 -4.95 12.68 -8.74
C HIS A 194 -5.10 13.50 -10.03
N THR A 195 -6.09 13.15 -10.85
CA THR A 195 -6.34 13.85 -12.11
C THR A 195 -6.65 15.32 -11.88
N ARG A 196 -7.55 15.64 -10.93
CA ARG A 196 -7.92 17.02 -10.61
C ARG A 196 -6.75 17.87 -10.13
N VAL A 197 -5.92 17.28 -9.27
CA VAL A 197 -4.76 17.95 -8.68
C VAL A 197 -3.69 18.19 -9.74
N LEU A 198 -3.29 17.14 -10.47
CA LEU A 198 -2.20 17.22 -11.43
C LEU A 198 -2.57 18.07 -12.66
N THR A 199 -3.79 17.95 -13.18
CA THR A 199 -4.23 18.79 -14.32
C THR A 199 -4.13 20.27 -14.00
N LYS A 200 -4.54 20.69 -12.79
CA LYS A 200 -4.41 22.09 -12.35
C LYS A 200 -2.95 22.55 -12.28
N GLN A 201 -2.10 21.73 -11.68
CA GLN A 201 -0.70 22.07 -11.45
C GLN A 201 0.10 22.09 -12.76
N LEU A 202 -0.11 21.10 -13.64
CA LEU A 202 0.51 21.05 -14.96
C LEU A 202 0.08 22.23 -15.84
N ALA A 203 -1.18 22.65 -15.76
CA ALA A 203 -1.65 23.84 -16.48
C ALA A 203 -1.00 25.14 -15.98
N VAL A 204 -0.83 25.27 -14.66
CA VAL A 204 -0.13 26.43 -14.05
C VAL A 204 1.34 26.45 -14.45
N ALA A 205 2.03 25.32 -14.37
CA ALA A 205 3.43 25.17 -14.77
C ALA A 205 3.64 25.51 -16.27
N ALA A 206 2.77 25.00 -17.14
CA ALA A 206 2.81 25.33 -18.56
C ALA A 206 2.61 26.83 -18.83
N SER A 207 1.72 27.48 -18.10
CA SER A 207 1.47 28.93 -18.23
C SER A 207 2.65 29.78 -17.74
N GLN A 208 3.31 29.34 -16.67
CA GLN A 208 4.49 30.02 -16.12
C GLN A 208 5.70 29.89 -17.05
N ASN A 209 5.93 28.71 -17.60
CA ASN A 209 6.99 28.46 -18.59
C ASN A 209 6.79 29.32 -19.86
N HIS A 210 5.55 29.41 -20.37
CA HIS A 210 5.25 30.24 -21.52
C HIS A 210 5.55 31.72 -21.28
N ASN A 211 5.21 32.24 -20.09
CA ASN A 211 5.49 33.61 -19.70
C ASN A 211 7.00 33.88 -19.51
N GLN A 212 7.77 32.89 -19.00
CA GLN A 212 9.23 33.01 -18.88
C GLN A 212 9.93 33.04 -20.24
N ILE A 213 9.54 32.15 -21.15
CA ILE A 213 10.08 32.10 -22.52
C ILE A 213 9.77 33.39 -23.25
N THR A 214 8.55 33.91 -23.16
CA THR A 214 8.15 35.19 -23.82
C THR A 214 8.93 36.40 -23.23
N THR A 215 9.15 36.39 -21.90
CA THR A 215 9.93 37.44 -21.21
C THR A 215 11.41 37.37 -21.56
N GLN A 216 11.99 36.17 -21.68
CA GLN A 216 13.38 36.00 -22.11
C GLN A 216 13.56 36.38 -23.57
N GLN A 217 12.63 35.99 -24.46
CA GLN A 217 12.65 36.39 -25.87
C GLN A 217 12.48 37.91 -26.04
N ALA A 218 11.61 38.54 -25.25
CA ALA A 218 11.46 40.01 -25.23
C ALA A 218 12.72 40.72 -24.71
N ARG A 219 13.38 40.18 -23.67
CA ARG A 219 14.67 40.70 -23.16
C ARG A 219 15.82 40.48 -24.15
N ALA A 220 15.84 39.33 -24.86
CA ALA A 220 16.84 39.05 -25.90
C ALA A 220 16.66 39.96 -27.14
N ALA A 221 15.41 40.25 -27.52
CA ALA A 221 15.09 41.19 -28.59
C ALA A 221 15.46 42.65 -28.25
N ALA A 222 15.35 43.03 -26.95
CA ALA A 222 15.71 44.39 -26.49
C ALA A 222 17.23 44.63 -26.32
N LYS A 223 18.07 43.57 -26.41
CA LYS A 223 19.53 43.62 -26.22
C LYS A 223 20.28 43.27 -27.53
N ARG A 224 20.03 43.96 -28.63
CA ARG A 224 20.97 43.92 -29.77
C ARG A 224 21.74 45.22 -29.87
N PRO A 225 23.05 45.25 -29.61
CA PRO A 225 24.05 45.53 -30.65
C PRO A 225 25.16 44.45 -30.71
N ALA A 226 25.63 44.34 -31.94
CA ALA A 226 26.70 43.59 -32.56
C ALA A 226 27.81 42.94 -31.70
N ALA A 227 28.00 41.65 -31.97
CA ALA A 227 29.10 40.69 -31.91
C ALA A 227 30.47 41.08 -31.32
N PRO A 228 31.27 40.14 -30.71
CA PRO A 228 31.91 39.07 -31.49
C PRO A 228 31.85 37.67 -30.85
N GLU A 229 32.23 36.70 -31.67
CA GLU A 229 32.28 35.28 -31.47
C GLU A 229 33.13 34.84 -30.26
N GLY A 230 32.66 33.82 -29.52
CA GLY A 230 33.43 33.15 -28.50
C GLY A 230 32.56 32.32 -27.56
N GLU A 231 32.66 31.01 -27.71
CA GLU A 231 32.34 29.95 -26.77
C GLU A 231 30.85 29.64 -26.50
N ALA A 232 30.41 28.58 -27.14
CA ALA A 232 29.18 27.87 -26.85
C ALA A 232 29.28 27.19 -25.44
N HIS A 233 28.66 27.81 -24.45
CA HIS A 233 28.24 27.11 -23.27
C HIS A 233 26.88 26.46 -23.57
N THR A 234 26.92 25.15 -23.83
CA THR A 234 25.73 24.27 -23.77
C THR A 234 25.32 24.11 -22.31
N GLY A 235 24.65 25.11 -21.78
CA GLY A 235 23.90 24.98 -20.55
C GLY A 235 22.50 24.48 -20.93
N ASP A 236 22.25 23.22 -20.69
CA ASP A 236 20.94 22.57 -20.78
C ASP A 236 20.10 23.05 -19.57
N ASP A 237 19.66 24.32 -19.58
CA ASP A 237 18.68 24.86 -18.64
C ASP A 237 17.28 24.48 -19.11
N ALA A 238 16.96 23.18 -19.08
CA ALA A 238 15.57 22.76 -19.02
C ALA A 238 14.96 23.33 -17.72
N PRO A 239 13.77 23.95 -17.77
CA PRO A 239 13.13 24.47 -16.57
C PRO A 239 13.00 23.35 -15.55
N ALA A 240 13.51 23.57 -14.33
CA ALA A 240 13.45 22.59 -13.27
C ALA A 240 11.98 22.23 -13.04
N GLU A 241 11.61 21.00 -13.36
CA GLU A 241 10.30 20.44 -13.07
C GLU A 241 10.22 20.25 -11.55
N HIS A 242 9.46 21.10 -10.88
CA HIS A 242 9.27 21.06 -9.45
C HIS A 242 8.40 19.87 -9.03
N CYS A 243 8.73 19.28 -7.89
CA CYS A 243 7.93 18.27 -7.26
C CYS A 243 6.55 18.80 -6.85
N ILE A 244 5.50 18.05 -7.15
CA ILE A 244 4.14 18.33 -6.71
C ILE A 244 3.80 17.35 -5.58
N VAL A 245 3.60 17.88 -4.37
CA VAL A 245 3.08 17.11 -3.24
C VAL A 245 1.70 17.64 -2.88
N ARG A 246 0.73 16.75 -2.74
CA ARG A 246 -0.61 17.08 -2.24
C ARG A 246 -1.05 16.05 -1.24
N ALA A 247 -1.72 16.51 -0.20
CA ALA A 247 -2.27 15.66 0.85
C ALA A 247 -3.76 15.92 1.06
N ARG A 248 -4.47 14.90 1.47
CA ARG A 248 -5.87 14.98 1.90
C ARG A 248 -6.09 14.09 3.12
N LEU A 249 -7.16 14.35 3.87
CA LEU A 249 -7.61 13.36 4.85
C LEU A 249 -7.93 12.06 4.12
N SER A 250 -7.52 10.95 4.71
CA SER A 250 -7.84 9.65 4.16
C SER A 250 -9.35 9.48 4.05
N PRO A 251 -9.89 9.10 2.89
CA PRO A 251 -11.32 8.78 2.76
C PRO A 251 -11.76 7.64 3.69
N GLU A 252 -10.82 6.84 4.14
CA GLU A 252 -11.03 5.68 5.00
C GLU A 252 -10.94 5.99 6.50
N GLY A 253 -10.89 7.27 6.87
CA GLY A 253 -11.13 7.79 8.21
C GLY A 253 -9.92 8.00 9.10
N GLU A 254 -8.77 7.39 8.83
CA GLU A 254 -7.56 7.59 9.64
C GLU A 254 -6.37 8.04 8.79
N GLY A 255 -5.70 9.11 9.24
CA GLY A 255 -4.47 9.60 8.65
C GLY A 255 -4.65 10.47 7.41
N LEU A 256 -3.59 10.59 6.65
CA LEU A 256 -3.50 11.36 5.42
C LEU A 256 -3.20 10.45 4.24
N GLN A 257 -3.80 10.76 3.11
CA GLN A 257 -3.38 10.26 1.82
C GLN A 257 -2.53 11.33 1.13
N VAL A 258 -1.29 10.97 0.79
CA VAL A 258 -0.29 11.89 0.23
C VAL A 258 0.06 11.45 -1.19
N LEU A 259 -0.11 12.35 -2.14
CA LEU A 259 0.27 12.20 -3.54
C LEU A 259 1.60 12.93 -3.77
N VAL A 260 2.54 12.25 -4.39
CA VAL A 260 3.81 12.80 -4.87
C VAL A 260 3.88 12.62 -6.38
N TYR A 261 4.11 13.71 -7.12
CA TYR A 261 4.40 13.68 -8.55
C TYR A 261 5.70 14.44 -8.80
N ALA A 262 6.73 13.75 -9.23
CA ALA A 262 8.07 14.29 -9.42
C ALA A 262 8.81 13.55 -10.54
N PRO A 263 9.86 14.14 -11.15
CA PRO A 263 10.77 13.36 -11.97
C PRO A 263 11.27 12.14 -11.20
N ASP A 264 11.21 10.96 -11.84
CA ASP A 264 11.61 9.72 -11.17
C ASP A 264 13.09 9.73 -10.82
N GLN A 265 13.42 9.35 -9.60
CA GLN A 265 14.77 9.36 -9.05
C GLN A 265 15.05 8.04 -8.37
N HIS A 266 16.25 7.55 -8.53
CA HIS A 266 16.73 6.30 -7.96
C HIS A 266 16.45 6.14 -6.44
N ASP A 267 16.58 7.22 -5.67
CA ASP A 267 16.39 7.19 -4.21
C ASP A 267 15.09 7.85 -3.73
N LEU A 268 14.15 8.13 -4.64
CA LEU A 268 12.92 8.88 -4.33
C LEU A 268 12.12 8.22 -3.22
N PHE A 269 11.88 6.91 -3.31
CA PHE A 269 11.15 6.17 -2.27
C PHE A 269 11.84 6.25 -0.90
N ALA A 270 13.18 6.08 -0.87
CA ALA A 270 13.94 6.20 0.37
C ALA A 270 13.88 7.62 0.94
N ARG A 271 13.90 8.64 0.09
CA ARG A 271 13.81 10.05 0.47
C ARG A 271 12.46 10.39 1.10
N ILE A 272 11.38 9.89 0.51
CA ILE A 272 10.02 10.06 1.04
C ILE A 272 9.87 9.32 2.38
N CYS A 273 10.34 8.07 2.47
CA CYS A 273 10.35 7.31 3.73
C CYS A 273 11.17 8.01 4.82
N GLY A 274 12.32 8.60 4.47
CA GLY A 274 13.15 9.37 5.40
C GLY A 274 12.47 10.62 5.92
N TYR A 275 11.75 11.33 5.07
CA TYR A 275 10.93 12.47 5.49
C TYR A 275 9.85 12.06 6.51
N PHE A 276 9.07 11.02 6.20
CA PHE A 276 8.02 10.56 7.10
C PHE A 276 8.57 10.03 8.43
N ASP A 277 9.69 9.31 8.39
CA ASP A 277 10.37 8.84 9.60
C ASP A 277 10.80 10.01 10.50
N THR A 278 11.51 11.00 9.95
CA THR A 278 11.99 12.16 10.73
C THR A 278 10.85 13.06 11.20
N SER A 279 9.73 13.07 10.50
CA SER A 279 8.52 13.84 10.85
C SER A 279 7.57 13.09 11.79
N GLY A 280 7.91 11.85 12.18
CA GLY A 280 7.13 11.04 13.12
C GLY A 280 5.86 10.43 12.54
N PHE A 281 5.72 10.33 11.22
CA PHE A 281 4.61 9.63 10.58
C PHE A 281 4.91 8.15 10.41
N SER A 282 3.87 7.33 10.53
CA SER A 282 3.92 5.92 10.14
C SER A 282 3.28 5.74 8.77
N ILE A 283 3.99 5.12 7.83
CA ILE A 283 3.46 4.74 6.53
C ILE A 283 2.73 3.40 6.70
N LEU A 284 1.49 3.31 6.21
CA LEU A 284 0.68 2.09 6.23
C LEU A 284 0.68 1.39 4.87
N ASP A 285 0.69 2.17 3.79
CA ASP A 285 0.65 1.69 2.41
C ASP A 285 1.37 2.67 1.51
N ALA A 286 2.04 2.16 0.48
CA ALA A 286 2.62 2.99 -0.57
C ALA A 286 2.41 2.30 -1.93
N ARG A 287 1.89 3.06 -2.89
CA ARG A 287 1.72 2.65 -4.28
C ARG A 287 2.59 3.53 -5.14
N ILE A 288 3.58 2.91 -5.72
CA ILE A 288 4.62 3.57 -6.50
C ILE A 288 4.37 3.30 -7.98
N HIS A 289 4.33 4.34 -8.78
CA HIS A 289 4.07 4.23 -10.18
C HIS A 289 4.94 5.18 -10.99
N THR A 290 5.68 4.65 -11.97
CA THR A 290 6.43 5.47 -12.93
C THR A 290 5.62 5.63 -14.20
N THR A 291 5.31 6.86 -14.55
CA THR A 291 4.57 7.22 -15.77
C THR A 291 5.46 7.04 -17.03
N GLN A 292 4.84 6.91 -18.20
CA GLN A 292 5.58 6.73 -19.47
C GLN A 292 6.50 7.91 -19.82
N ASN A 293 6.27 9.07 -19.25
CA ASN A 293 7.11 10.26 -19.42
C ASN A 293 8.18 10.40 -18.32
N GLY A 294 8.44 9.35 -17.54
CA GLY A 294 9.54 9.30 -16.57
C GLY A 294 9.29 10.05 -15.27
N HIS A 295 8.02 10.29 -14.91
CA HIS A 295 7.66 10.84 -13.61
C HIS A 295 7.18 9.76 -12.67
N ALA A 296 7.56 9.84 -11.40
CA ALA A 296 6.93 9.10 -10.33
C ALA A 296 5.56 9.72 -10.01
N LEU A 297 4.54 8.88 -9.86
CA LEU A 297 3.22 9.23 -9.35
C LEU A 297 2.93 8.30 -8.18
N ASP A 298 3.34 8.72 -6.99
CA ASP A 298 3.35 7.89 -5.81
C ASP A 298 2.25 8.32 -4.85
N THR A 299 1.60 7.34 -4.24
CA THR A 299 0.53 7.58 -3.26
C THR A 299 0.87 6.87 -1.96
N PHE A 300 0.88 7.62 -0.86
CA PHE A 300 1.18 7.11 0.48
C PHE A 300 -0.04 7.27 1.39
N GLN A 301 -0.36 6.21 2.13
CA GLN A 301 -1.27 6.28 3.26
C GLN A 301 -0.44 6.40 4.53
N VAL A 302 -0.56 7.52 5.25
CA VAL A 302 0.25 7.80 6.43
C VAL A 302 -0.62 8.19 7.62
N VAL A 303 -0.17 7.86 8.83
CA VAL A 303 -0.79 8.26 10.09
C VAL A 303 0.21 9.00 10.97
N ALA A 304 -0.26 10.09 11.58
CA ALA A 304 0.49 10.78 12.61
C ALA A 304 0.12 10.22 13.99
N PRO A 305 1.03 10.25 14.98
CA PRO A 305 0.75 9.81 16.35
C PRO A 305 -0.40 10.59 17.01
N THR A 306 -0.58 11.83 16.58
CA THR A 306 -1.66 12.74 17.02
C THR A 306 -2.23 13.43 15.80
N LEU A 307 -3.33 12.91 15.27
CA LEU A 307 -4.19 13.68 14.37
C LEU A 307 -4.91 14.72 15.25
N SER A 308 -4.32 15.91 15.33
CA SER A 308 -4.85 17.02 16.10
C SER A 308 -6.00 17.70 15.35
N GLU A 309 -6.74 18.54 16.06
CA GLU A 309 -7.76 19.45 15.51
C GLU A 309 -7.23 20.36 14.37
N HIS A 310 -5.91 20.42 14.17
CA HIS A 310 -5.20 21.27 13.21
C HIS A 310 -4.76 20.53 11.93
N TYR A 311 -5.56 19.60 11.44
CA TYR A 311 -5.21 18.79 10.25
C TYR A 311 -4.86 19.60 8.99
N ARG A 312 -5.40 20.82 8.84
CA ARG A 312 -5.09 21.71 7.69
C ARG A 312 -3.65 22.21 7.73
N GLU A 313 -3.15 22.55 8.90
CA GLU A 313 -1.76 22.96 9.11
C GLU A 313 -0.82 21.78 8.86
N LEU A 314 -1.22 20.60 9.34
CA LEU A 314 -0.46 19.37 9.11
C LEU A 314 -0.37 19.02 7.62
N ILE A 315 -1.47 19.14 6.88
CA ILE A 315 -1.49 18.95 5.42
C ILE A 315 -0.53 19.94 4.75
N ALA A 316 -0.65 21.23 5.04
CA ALA A 316 0.21 22.26 4.46
C ALA A 316 1.70 22.02 4.79
N MET A 317 2.00 21.61 6.02
CA MET A 317 3.37 21.26 6.42
C MET A 317 3.91 20.07 5.61
N VAL A 318 3.14 18.98 5.46
CA VAL A 318 3.54 17.82 4.69
C VAL A 318 3.76 18.20 3.22
N GLU A 319 2.83 18.94 2.61
CA GLU A 319 2.93 19.35 1.21
C GLU A 319 4.20 20.18 0.94
N ASN A 320 4.48 21.18 1.77
CA ASN A 320 5.61 22.07 1.57
C ASN A 320 6.96 21.41 1.90
N ASN A 321 7.06 20.77 3.06
CA ASN A 321 8.35 20.24 3.52
C ASN A 321 8.78 19.00 2.74
N LEU A 322 7.84 18.14 2.36
CA LEU A 322 8.16 16.97 1.54
C LEU A 322 8.57 17.39 0.13
N ALA A 323 7.85 18.34 -0.49
CA ALA A 323 8.23 18.88 -1.79
C ALA A 323 9.65 19.49 -1.75
N GLN A 324 9.93 20.31 -0.74
CA GLN A 324 11.27 20.87 -0.55
C GLN A 324 12.34 19.78 -0.38
N THR A 325 12.07 18.75 0.43
CA THR A 325 13.00 17.63 0.66
C THR A 325 13.33 16.88 -0.64
N ILE A 326 12.34 16.73 -1.54
CA ILE A 326 12.53 16.07 -2.84
C ILE A 326 13.30 16.97 -3.80
N ASP A 327 12.95 18.26 -3.89
CA ASP A 327 13.56 19.21 -4.82
C ASP A 327 15.03 19.54 -4.46
N GLU A 328 15.35 19.65 -3.18
CA GLU A 328 16.72 19.96 -2.71
C GLU A 328 17.74 18.87 -3.00
N ARG A 329 17.30 17.62 -3.21
CA ARG A 329 18.17 16.46 -3.49
C ARG A 329 19.37 16.33 -2.55
N GLY A 330 19.24 16.79 -1.31
CA GLY A 330 20.26 16.66 -0.28
C GLY A 330 20.61 15.20 0.04
N PRO A 331 21.67 14.94 0.79
CA PRO A 331 22.01 13.58 1.23
C PRO A 331 20.86 13.00 2.06
N LEU A 332 20.64 11.69 1.92
CA LEU A 332 19.63 10.99 2.72
C LEU A 332 19.97 11.13 4.22
N PRO A 333 19.00 11.55 5.07
CA PRO A 333 19.24 11.73 6.49
C PRO A 333 19.65 10.41 7.16
N THR A 334 20.31 10.51 8.32
CA THR A 334 20.59 9.32 9.12
C THR A 334 19.28 8.78 9.71
N PRO A 335 19.01 7.46 9.61
CA PRO A 335 17.81 6.88 10.19
C PRO A 335 17.67 7.19 11.68
N THR A 336 16.45 7.43 12.12
CA THR A 336 16.12 7.66 13.52
C THR A 336 16.45 6.40 14.32
N LYS A 337 17.34 6.50 15.30
CA LYS A 337 17.63 5.37 16.20
C LYS A 337 16.51 5.30 17.25
N GLY A 338 15.45 4.59 16.93
CA GLY A 338 14.38 4.31 17.87
C GLY A 338 14.88 3.43 19.03
N ARG A 339 14.51 3.79 20.27
CA ARG A 339 14.71 2.86 21.40
C ARG A 339 13.65 1.77 21.30
N LEU A 340 14.08 0.52 21.26
CA LEU A 340 13.19 -0.63 21.39
C LEU A 340 12.36 -0.49 22.67
N SER A 341 11.04 -0.67 22.56
CA SER A 341 10.14 -0.66 23.71
C SER A 341 10.55 -1.72 24.73
N ARG A 342 10.19 -1.54 26.00
CA ARG A 342 10.49 -2.57 27.03
C ARG A 342 9.87 -3.92 26.67
N ARG A 343 8.71 -3.91 26.03
CA ARG A 343 7.99 -5.11 25.57
C ARG A 343 8.74 -5.83 24.47
N VAL A 344 9.24 -5.11 23.46
CA VAL A 344 10.07 -5.68 22.37
C VAL A 344 11.31 -6.36 22.96
N LYS A 345 11.94 -5.77 23.99
CA LYS A 345 13.08 -6.39 24.67
C LYS A 345 12.71 -7.68 25.43
N SER A 346 11.48 -7.78 25.92
CA SER A 346 11.01 -8.96 26.64
C SER A 346 10.53 -10.09 25.72
N PHE A 347 10.10 -9.75 24.50
CA PHE A 347 9.61 -10.68 23.48
C PHE A 347 10.24 -10.35 22.13
N PRO A 348 11.54 -10.62 21.94
CA PRO A 348 12.23 -10.32 20.71
C PRO A 348 11.66 -11.15 19.56
N VAL A 349 11.38 -10.49 18.44
CA VAL A 349 11.01 -11.15 17.18
C VAL A 349 12.29 -11.46 16.43
N THR A 350 12.49 -12.71 16.08
CA THR A 350 13.60 -13.10 15.19
C THR A 350 13.37 -12.49 13.81
N PRO A 351 14.28 -11.66 13.30
CA PRO A 351 14.16 -11.07 11.97
C PRO A 351 14.08 -12.15 10.90
N ARG A 352 13.25 -11.93 9.89
CA ARG A 352 13.11 -12.79 8.72
C ARG A 352 12.97 -11.93 7.47
N VAL A 353 13.66 -12.35 6.44
CA VAL A 353 13.54 -11.81 5.09
C VAL A 353 13.23 -12.99 4.17
N ASP A 354 12.26 -12.85 3.30
CA ASP A 354 11.86 -13.84 2.31
C ASP A 354 11.67 -13.13 0.98
N LEU A 355 12.41 -13.56 -0.03
CA LEU A 355 12.41 -12.98 -1.37
C LEU A 355 11.94 -14.04 -2.37
N ARG A 356 10.77 -13.84 -2.97
CA ARG A 356 10.18 -14.78 -3.91
C ARG A 356 9.86 -14.09 -5.24
N PRO A 357 10.17 -14.74 -6.40
CA PRO A 357 9.68 -14.24 -7.68
C PRO A 357 8.14 -14.31 -7.72
N ASP A 358 7.51 -13.38 -8.42
CA ASP A 358 6.12 -13.56 -8.84
C ASP A 358 6.02 -14.62 -9.94
N ASP A 359 4.79 -15.10 -10.23
CA ASP A 359 4.57 -16.20 -11.17
C ASP A 359 5.12 -15.93 -12.60
N LYS A 360 5.35 -14.66 -12.95
CA LYS A 360 5.90 -14.23 -14.24
C LYS A 360 7.39 -13.91 -14.18
N ALA A 361 8.01 -14.03 -12.99
CA ALA A 361 9.44 -13.77 -12.71
C ALA A 361 9.93 -12.38 -13.15
N GLN A 362 9.02 -11.41 -13.34
CA GLN A 362 9.35 -10.02 -13.67
C GLN A 362 9.43 -9.14 -12.44
N ARG A 363 8.71 -9.52 -11.38
CA ARG A 363 8.64 -8.83 -10.09
C ARG A 363 8.93 -9.82 -8.97
N TRP A 364 9.28 -9.29 -7.83
CA TRP A 364 9.63 -10.08 -6.66
C TRP A 364 8.82 -9.61 -5.46
N LEU A 365 8.36 -10.55 -4.68
CA LEU A 365 7.72 -10.30 -3.41
C LEU A 365 8.77 -10.41 -2.31
N LEU A 366 9.09 -9.30 -1.68
CA LEU A 366 9.94 -9.21 -0.51
C LEU A 366 9.07 -9.13 0.74
N SER A 367 9.16 -10.14 1.60
CA SER A 367 8.48 -10.15 2.90
C SER A 367 9.49 -9.99 4.01
N VAL A 368 9.25 -9.02 4.89
CA VAL A 368 10.12 -8.69 6.02
C VAL A 368 9.32 -8.84 7.31
N SER A 369 9.90 -9.53 8.30
CA SER A 369 9.35 -9.64 9.64
C SER A 369 10.43 -9.29 10.66
N ALA A 370 10.13 -8.35 11.56
CA ALA A 370 11.07 -7.88 12.57
C ALA A 370 10.36 -7.30 13.79
N SER A 371 11.13 -6.92 14.80
CA SER A 371 10.63 -6.09 15.91
C SER A 371 10.35 -4.67 15.44
N ASP A 372 9.19 -4.10 15.85
CA ASP A 372 8.83 -2.72 15.51
C ASP A 372 9.79 -1.71 16.14
N ARG A 373 10.30 -0.81 15.33
CA ARG A 373 11.14 0.33 15.75
C ARG A 373 11.01 1.50 14.80
N ALA A 374 11.17 2.70 15.31
CA ALA A 374 11.24 3.90 14.49
C ALA A 374 12.36 3.80 13.46
N GLY A 375 12.13 4.26 12.24
CA GLY A 375 13.09 4.27 11.15
C GLY A 375 13.27 2.94 10.41
N LEU A 376 12.55 1.87 10.79
CA LEU A 376 12.75 0.55 10.18
C LEU A 376 12.47 0.56 8.67
N LEU A 377 11.31 1.09 8.26
CA LEU A 377 10.96 1.18 6.84
C LEU A 377 11.95 2.04 6.06
N TYR A 378 12.43 3.12 6.67
CA TYR A 378 13.45 3.96 6.06
C TYR A 378 14.77 3.21 5.89
N CYS A 379 15.19 2.43 6.90
CA CYS A 379 16.39 1.59 6.78
C CYS A 379 16.26 0.57 5.64
N ILE A 380 15.12 -0.10 5.52
CA ILE A 380 14.82 -1.04 4.43
C ILE A 380 14.89 -0.32 3.07
N SER A 381 14.22 0.82 2.94
CA SER A 381 14.19 1.58 1.67
C SER A 381 15.58 2.04 1.22
N ARG A 382 16.49 2.37 2.16
CA ARG A 382 17.88 2.71 1.86
C ARG A 382 18.67 1.51 1.33
N VAL A 383 18.43 0.32 1.85
CA VAL A 383 19.07 -0.91 1.31
C VAL A 383 18.57 -1.13 -0.11
N LEU A 384 17.26 -1.07 -0.35
CA LEU A 384 16.68 -1.24 -1.69
C LEU A 384 17.25 -0.23 -2.69
N ALA A 385 17.34 1.04 -2.31
CA ALA A 385 17.93 2.08 -3.14
C ALA A 385 19.40 1.81 -3.47
N ARG A 386 20.21 1.33 -2.51
CA ARG A 386 21.63 0.99 -2.73
C ARG A 386 21.84 -0.07 -3.81
N TYR A 387 20.91 -1.01 -3.92
CA TYR A 387 20.94 -2.08 -4.92
C TYR A 387 20.18 -1.75 -6.22
N ASP A 388 19.78 -0.51 -6.41
CA ASP A 388 19.00 -0.08 -7.58
C ASP A 388 17.70 -0.90 -7.75
N ILE A 389 16.99 -1.12 -6.65
CA ILE A 389 15.74 -1.84 -6.61
C ILE A 389 14.60 -0.85 -6.57
N SER A 390 13.71 -0.95 -7.55
CA SER A 390 12.48 -0.17 -7.62
C SER A 390 11.38 -0.84 -6.80
N VAL A 391 10.73 -0.07 -5.94
CA VAL A 391 9.52 -0.49 -5.20
C VAL A 391 8.29 -0.09 -6.01
N GLN A 392 7.34 -1.01 -6.17
CA GLN A 392 6.08 -0.75 -6.87
C GLN A 392 4.88 -0.72 -5.92
N LEU A 393 4.98 -1.44 -4.82
CA LEU A 393 3.96 -1.50 -3.76
C LEU A 393 4.65 -1.78 -2.45
N ALA A 394 4.24 -1.11 -1.38
CA ALA A 394 4.66 -1.43 -0.03
C ALA A 394 3.43 -1.49 0.88
N LYS A 395 3.24 -2.60 1.56
CA LYS A 395 2.23 -2.80 2.60
C LYS A 395 2.91 -2.95 3.94
N ILE A 396 2.63 -2.03 4.84
CA ILE A 396 3.29 -1.93 6.13
C ILE A 396 2.30 -2.38 7.20
N THR A 397 2.64 -3.42 7.94
CA THR A 397 1.75 -4.00 8.93
C THR A 397 2.44 -4.15 10.27
N THR A 398 1.98 -3.41 11.26
CA THR A 398 2.42 -3.56 12.65
C THR A 398 1.41 -4.39 13.44
N LEU A 399 1.88 -5.48 14.04
CA LEU A 399 1.13 -6.41 14.88
C LEU A 399 1.67 -6.37 16.32
N GLY A 400 1.24 -5.38 17.10
CA GLY A 400 1.79 -5.14 18.42
C GLY A 400 3.24 -4.63 18.35
N GLU A 401 4.21 -5.46 18.74
CA GLU A 401 5.64 -5.16 18.67
C GLU A 401 6.35 -5.80 17.47
N ARG A 402 5.62 -6.45 16.58
CA ARG A 402 6.13 -7.09 15.38
C ARG A 402 5.66 -6.32 14.15
N VAL A 403 6.55 -6.06 13.22
CA VAL A 403 6.20 -5.62 11.87
C VAL A 403 6.23 -6.80 10.92
N GLU A 404 5.30 -6.79 9.98
CA GLU A 404 5.25 -7.69 8.83
C GLU A 404 5.02 -6.85 7.58
N ASP A 405 6.11 -6.46 6.94
CA ASP A 405 6.08 -5.60 5.77
C ASP A 405 6.23 -6.44 4.50
N THR A 406 5.50 -6.08 3.48
CA THR A 406 5.55 -6.74 2.18
C THR A 406 5.74 -5.72 1.08
N PHE A 407 6.74 -5.97 0.23
CA PHE A 407 7.08 -5.10 -0.90
C PHE A 407 6.98 -5.89 -2.20
N LEU A 408 6.36 -5.27 -3.20
CA LEU A 408 6.48 -5.72 -4.58
C LEU A 408 7.61 -4.91 -5.22
N ILE A 409 8.66 -5.58 -5.62
CA ILE A 409 9.91 -4.96 -6.07
C ILE A 409 10.34 -5.49 -7.43
N SER A 410 11.14 -4.70 -8.14
CA SER A 410 11.77 -5.08 -9.40
C SER A 410 13.16 -4.48 -9.51
N GLY A 411 14.01 -5.10 -10.30
CA GLY A 411 15.36 -4.62 -10.56
C GLY A 411 16.25 -5.69 -11.19
N PRO A 412 17.25 -5.30 -11.97
CA PRO A 412 18.15 -6.24 -12.64
C PRO A 412 18.97 -7.08 -11.67
N GLN A 413 19.25 -6.55 -10.48
CA GLN A 413 20.01 -7.24 -9.43
C GLN A 413 19.29 -8.48 -8.89
N LEU A 414 17.96 -8.46 -8.94
CA LEU A 414 17.12 -9.57 -8.48
C LEU A 414 17.15 -10.79 -9.42
N GLN A 415 17.69 -10.66 -10.62
CA GLN A 415 17.86 -11.78 -11.55
C GLN A 415 19.15 -12.59 -11.28
N VAL A 416 19.99 -12.14 -10.36
CA VAL A 416 21.29 -12.75 -10.05
C VAL A 416 21.27 -13.32 -8.64
N ASN A 417 21.28 -14.66 -8.50
CA ASN A 417 21.18 -15.36 -7.21
C ASN A 417 22.19 -14.84 -6.16
N LYS A 418 23.41 -14.54 -6.56
CA LYS A 418 24.42 -13.97 -5.63
C LYS A 418 23.97 -12.64 -5.07
N ARG A 419 23.40 -11.77 -5.90
CA ARG A 419 22.88 -10.46 -5.47
C ARG A 419 21.67 -10.58 -4.57
N GLN A 420 20.79 -11.55 -4.84
CA GLN A 420 19.66 -11.84 -3.95
C GLN A 420 20.13 -12.15 -2.53
N ILE A 421 21.12 -13.04 -2.40
CA ILE A 421 21.69 -13.41 -1.09
C ILE A 421 22.35 -12.19 -0.42
N GLU A 422 23.06 -11.36 -1.17
CA GLU A 422 23.67 -10.13 -0.63
C GLU A 422 22.58 -9.17 -0.10
N ILE A 423 21.49 -8.97 -0.85
CA ILE A 423 20.37 -8.12 -0.46
C ILE A 423 19.67 -8.67 0.79
N GLU A 424 19.35 -9.98 0.81
CA GLU A 424 18.72 -10.62 1.97
C GLU A 424 19.62 -10.51 3.22
N THR A 425 20.93 -10.71 3.07
CA THR A 425 21.88 -10.61 4.18
C THR A 425 21.92 -9.18 4.72
N GLU A 426 22.06 -8.18 3.86
CA GLU A 426 22.13 -6.78 4.30
C GLU A 426 20.80 -6.31 4.92
N LEU A 427 19.66 -6.79 4.39
CA LEU A 427 18.38 -6.54 5.01
C LEU A 427 18.31 -7.17 6.41
N LEU A 428 18.73 -8.42 6.59
CA LEU A 428 18.76 -9.09 7.90
C LEU A 428 19.64 -8.33 8.90
N GLU A 429 20.87 -7.94 8.51
CA GLU A 429 21.75 -7.12 9.35
C GLU A 429 21.09 -5.79 9.74
N THR A 430 20.39 -5.17 8.79
CA THR A 430 19.65 -3.93 9.01
C THR A 430 18.51 -4.12 10.01
N LEU A 431 17.85 -5.29 10.02
CA LEU A 431 16.75 -5.59 10.92
C LEU A 431 17.22 -5.94 12.35
N GLU A 432 18.42 -6.46 12.50
CA GLU A 432 19.04 -6.82 13.80
C GLU A 432 19.57 -5.60 14.57
N GLY A 433 20.04 -4.56 13.87
CA GLY A 433 20.68 -3.35 14.43
C GLY A 433 19.72 -2.25 14.76
#